data_6172c31bb372f44cdd1c87684757a230
#
_entry.id   6172c31bb372f44cdd1c87684757a230
#
_cell.length_a   1.000
_cell.length_b   1.000
_cell.length_c   1.000
_cell.angle_alpha   90.00
_cell.angle_beta   90.00
_cell.angle_gamma   90.00
#
_symmetry.space_group_name_H-M   'P 1'
#
loop_
_entity.id
_entity.type
_entity.pdbx_description
1 polymer ?
#
loop_
_entity_poly.entity_id
_entity_poly.type
_entity_poly.pdbx_seq_one_letter_code
_entity_poly.pdbx_strand_id
1 'polypeptide(L)'
;GITDAMVSTAPRIGAVLPSWIEFSRSTVLVAHNARFDVGFLRRAYQAHDHPWPGHQVVDTLTLARMTLRRDEVRSYKLGSLATLFHAQTSPDHRALDDARATVDVLHGLLERIGNLGVTTLEDVLEFTHHVSRQRRVKRVWAKNLPEEPGVYWFHREEPGHPDEVLYVGKSVNLRRRVSTYFTASEHRSRMDEMVRLSTAVGHQTCTTPLEAGVVELRLIDAHSPRYNRRSRRQNKVSWVTLTDEAFPRLSIVRSTTQPGRVYWGPFTRRDDAVDACRALREIAPLRECAGALSSHPHGCPLAEMGRCPAPCLHPDRVGYQEIVELATRIMTRDVTAAATGHAARIAELADADRFEEAGARTDRALTLLRVGRRGARLASLARCPQIVAAQRVDDSWHVHVVRYGRLAGAGRVRVGGNPMPAIDAIVTAAQTVLPPPVSGLPACTVEEAELIASWFEEEGVRLVDIDGDWSWPAHIYVDAQALAAQVRSLRTETHGVPATCRPIVA
;
A
#
# COMPACT_ATOMS: atom_id res chain seq x y z
N GLY A 1 -1.52 -46.45 -13.43
CA GLY A 1 -2.80 -46.01 -12.90
C GLY A 1 -3.11 -46.68 -11.56
N ILE A 2 -4.11 -46.20 -10.84
CA ILE A 2 -4.59 -46.79 -9.59
C ILE A 2 -5.27 -48.11 -9.91
N THR A 3 -4.92 -49.19 -9.22
CA THR A 3 -5.51 -50.52 -9.38
C THR A 3 -6.48 -50.85 -8.22
N ASP A 4 -7.42 -51.77 -8.44
CA ASP A 4 -8.36 -52.19 -7.40
C ASP A 4 -7.64 -52.73 -6.15
N ALA A 5 -6.50 -53.38 -6.33
CA ALA A 5 -5.69 -53.89 -5.22
C ALA A 5 -5.12 -52.76 -4.34
N MET A 6 -4.78 -51.62 -4.92
CA MET A 6 -4.26 -50.46 -4.18
C MET A 6 -5.33 -49.76 -3.31
N VAL A 7 -6.58 -49.84 -3.69
CA VAL A 7 -7.67 -49.17 -2.97
C VAL A 7 -8.52 -50.15 -2.12
N SER A 8 -8.25 -51.44 -2.21
CA SER A 8 -9.04 -52.48 -1.49
C SER A 8 -9.00 -52.29 0.05
N THR A 9 -7.90 -51.73 0.59
CA THR A 9 -7.73 -51.46 2.03
C THR A 9 -8.06 -50.03 2.41
N ALA A 10 -8.34 -49.16 1.44
CA ALA A 10 -8.64 -47.76 1.71
C ALA A 10 -10.01 -47.59 2.37
N PRO A 11 -10.19 -46.64 3.29
CA PRO A 11 -11.46 -46.35 3.92
C PRO A 11 -12.48 -45.89 2.87
N ARG A 12 -13.74 -46.31 3.04
CA ARG A 12 -14.82 -45.86 2.17
C ARG A 12 -15.11 -44.38 2.39
N ILE A 13 -15.60 -43.69 1.35
CA ILE A 13 -15.86 -42.25 1.37
C ILE A 13 -16.73 -41.83 2.56
N GLY A 14 -17.73 -42.61 2.95
CA GLY A 14 -18.58 -42.31 4.10
C GLY A 14 -17.83 -42.24 5.44
N ALA A 15 -16.74 -42.99 5.60
CA ALA A 15 -15.92 -42.95 6.81
C ALA A 15 -14.98 -41.73 6.83
N VAL A 16 -14.62 -41.21 5.66
CA VAL A 16 -13.69 -40.07 5.52
C VAL A 16 -14.44 -38.75 5.46
N LEU A 17 -15.67 -38.74 4.99
CA LEU A 17 -16.44 -37.54 4.69
C LEU A 17 -16.61 -36.58 5.90
N PRO A 18 -16.88 -37.05 7.14
CA PRO A 18 -16.99 -36.17 8.31
C PRO A 18 -15.71 -35.38 8.56
N SER A 19 -14.53 -36.02 8.51
CA SER A 19 -13.23 -35.36 8.69
C SER A 19 -12.94 -34.38 7.54
N TRP A 20 -13.34 -34.74 6.32
CA TRP A 20 -13.27 -33.85 5.18
C TRP A 20 -14.15 -32.60 5.35
N ILE A 21 -15.38 -32.74 5.83
CA ILE A 21 -16.31 -31.65 6.09
C ILE A 21 -15.73 -30.67 7.10
N GLU A 22 -15.12 -31.17 8.17
CA GLU A 22 -14.47 -30.36 9.18
C GLU A 22 -13.24 -29.65 8.63
N PHE A 23 -12.35 -30.36 7.94
CA PHE A 23 -11.14 -29.85 7.33
C PHE A 23 -11.42 -28.76 6.29
N SER A 24 -12.43 -28.94 5.44
CA SER A 24 -12.75 -28.02 4.35
C SER A 24 -13.68 -26.86 4.75
N ARG A 25 -14.06 -26.78 6.02
CA ARG A 25 -14.97 -25.72 6.51
C ARG A 25 -14.38 -24.32 6.26
N SER A 26 -15.16 -23.46 5.62
CA SER A 26 -14.79 -22.07 5.31
C SER A 26 -13.54 -21.94 4.43
N THR A 27 -13.17 -22.96 3.68
CA THR A 27 -12.06 -22.96 2.74
C THR A 27 -12.51 -22.80 1.30
N VAL A 28 -11.56 -22.46 0.43
CA VAL A 28 -11.73 -22.45 -1.02
C VAL A 28 -11.21 -23.77 -1.57
N LEU A 29 -12.00 -24.44 -2.40
CA LEU A 29 -11.54 -25.64 -3.09
C LEU A 29 -10.77 -25.25 -4.34
N VAL A 30 -9.56 -25.79 -4.50
CA VAL A 30 -8.76 -25.62 -5.70
C VAL A 30 -8.54 -26.98 -6.35
N ALA A 31 -8.85 -27.07 -7.63
CA ALA A 31 -8.61 -28.31 -8.38
C ALA A 31 -8.27 -28.00 -9.86
N HIS A 32 -7.62 -28.94 -10.52
CA HIS A 32 -7.36 -28.90 -11.94
C HIS A 32 -8.43 -29.64 -12.73
N ASN A 33 -9.31 -28.94 -13.45
CA ASN A 33 -10.57 -29.46 -13.98
C ASN A 33 -11.59 -29.75 -12.86
N ALA A 34 -11.81 -28.76 -12.02
CA ALA A 34 -12.57 -28.82 -10.77
C ALA A 34 -14.00 -29.41 -10.92
N ARG A 35 -14.58 -29.35 -12.13
CA ARG A 35 -15.89 -29.99 -12.39
C ARG A 35 -15.89 -31.47 -12.07
N PHE A 36 -14.77 -32.16 -12.27
CA PHE A 36 -14.62 -33.56 -11.98
C PHE A 36 -14.63 -33.83 -10.47
N ASP A 37 -13.68 -33.22 -9.74
CA ASP A 37 -13.47 -33.43 -8.30
C ASP A 37 -14.69 -32.98 -7.47
N VAL A 38 -15.17 -31.76 -7.75
CA VAL A 38 -16.37 -31.20 -7.09
C VAL A 38 -17.62 -32.07 -7.39
N GLY A 39 -17.70 -32.66 -8.59
CA GLY A 39 -18.77 -33.57 -8.95
C GLY A 39 -18.80 -34.83 -8.08
N PHE A 40 -17.64 -35.42 -7.79
CA PHE A 40 -17.51 -36.53 -6.87
C PHE A 40 -17.86 -36.15 -5.43
N LEU A 41 -17.33 -35.06 -4.94
CA LEU A 41 -17.63 -34.57 -3.59
C LEU A 41 -19.13 -34.31 -3.40
N ARG A 42 -19.79 -33.63 -4.33
CA ARG A 42 -21.24 -33.37 -4.25
C ARG A 42 -22.07 -34.67 -4.19
N ARG A 43 -21.68 -35.65 -4.99
CA ARG A 43 -22.34 -36.97 -4.94
C ARG A 43 -22.10 -37.66 -3.61
N ALA A 44 -20.88 -37.57 -3.04
CA ALA A 44 -20.59 -38.15 -1.73
C ALA A 44 -21.39 -37.46 -0.62
N TYR A 45 -21.49 -36.15 -0.61
CA TYR A 45 -22.33 -35.38 0.33
C TYR A 45 -23.79 -35.82 0.22
N GLN A 46 -24.32 -35.93 -0.99
CA GLN A 46 -25.69 -36.34 -1.24
C GLN A 46 -25.94 -37.80 -0.81
N ALA A 47 -25.02 -38.72 -1.09
CA ALA A 47 -25.14 -40.12 -0.77
C ALA A 47 -25.09 -40.42 0.74
N HIS A 48 -24.56 -39.49 1.54
CA HIS A 48 -24.45 -39.61 2.99
C HIS A 48 -25.28 -38.56 3.74
N ASP A 49 -26.30 -37.97 3.10
CA ASP A 49 -27.26 -37.03 3.69
C ASP A 49 -26.61 -35.78 4.31
N HIS A 50 -25.46 -35.34 3.79
CA HIS A 50 -24.81 -34.08 4.18
C HIS A 50 -25.18 -32.95 3.22
N PRO A 51 -25.56 -31.74 3.71
CA PRO A 51 -25.79 -30.60 2.86
C PRO A 51 -24.47 -30.09 2.27
N TRP A 52 -24.48 -29.74 0.98
CA TRP A 52 -23.34 -29.12 0.35
C TRP A 52 -23.11 -27.71 0.91
N PRO A 53 -21.92 -27.37 1.50
CA PRO A 53 -21.70 -26.12 2.20
C PRO A 53 -21.48 -24.91 1.29
N GLY A 54 -21.61 -25.06 -0.03
CA GLY A 54 -21.47 -23.93 -0.96
C GLY A 54 -20.03 -23.42 -1.12
N HIS A 55 -19.04 -24.31 -1.05
CA HIS A 55 -17.64 -23.93 -1.24
C HIS A 55 -17.42 -23.07 -2.49
N GLN A 56 -16.62 -22.02 -2.37
CA GLN A 56 -16.03 -21.34 -3.52
C GLN A 56 -15.00 -22.26 -4.17
N VAL A 57 -14.95 -22.28 -5.50
CA VAL A 57 -14.11 -23.22 -6.26
C VAL A 57 -13.26 -22.45 -7.26
N VAL A 58 -11.95 -22.65 -7.22
CA VAL A 58 -11.02 -22.16 -8.22
C VAL A 58 -10.56 -23.32 -9.10
N ASP A 59 -10.86 -23.23 -10.40
CA ASP A 59 -10.46 -24.21 -11.40
C ASP A 59 -9.19 -23.73 -12.11
N THR A 60 -8.05 -24.37 -11.80
CA THR A 60 -6.75 -24.00 -12.39
C THR A 60 -6.68 -24.29 -13.90
N LEU A 61 -7.47 -25.23 -14.44
CA LEU A 61 -7.57 -25.45 -15.88
C LEU A 61 -8.23 -24.25 -16.59
N THR A 62 -9.35 -23.78 -16.03
CA THR A 62 -10.05 -22.60 -16.54
C THR A 62 -9.17 -21.36 -16.41
N LEU A 63 -8.53 -21.18 -15.25
CA LEU A 63 -7.62 -20.08 -14.98
C LEU A 63 -6.43 -20.08 -15.96
N ALA A 64 -5.80 -21.25 -16.20
CA ALA A 64 -4.70 -21.39 -17.17
C ALA A 64 -5.11 -21.03 -18.60
N ARG A 65 -6.29 -21.49 -19.06
CA ARG A 65 -6.81 -21.15 -20.39
C ARG A 65 -7.04 -19.65 -20.58
N MET A 66 -7.25 -18.92 -19.51
CA MET A 66 -7.52 -17.48 -19.54
C MET A 66 -6.25 -16.66 -19.38
N THR A 67 -5.25 -17.20 -18.70
CA THR A 67 -3.99 -16.53 -18.36
C THR A 67 -2.91 -16.75 -19.42
N LEU A 68 -2.80 -17.98 -19.95
CA LEU A 68 -1.73 -18.40 -20.83
C LEU A 68 -2.14 -18.32 -22.30
N ARG A 69 -1.19 -17.97 -23.13
CA ARG A 69 -1.36 -18.01 -24.59
C ARG A 69 -1.13 -19.42 -25.11
N ARG A 70 -1.74 -19.76 -26.26
CA ARG A 70 -1.61 -21.08 -26.85
C ARG A 70 -0.18 -21.43 -27.30
N ASP A 71 0.63 -20.44 -27.56
CA ASP A 71 2.04 -20.58 -27.93
C ASP A 71 2.99 -20.78 -26.72
N GLU A 72 2.52 -20.49 -25.50
CA GLU A 72 3.30 -20.67 -24.27
C GLU A 72 3.23 -22.11 -23.72
N VAL A 73 2.21 -22.87 -24.06
CA VAL A 73 2.00 -24.22 -23.52
C VAL A 73 1.66 -25.23 -24.62
N ARG A 74 2.21 -26.43 -24.52
CA ARG A 74 1.86 -27.53 -25.43
C ARG A 74 0.42 -28.03 -25.19
N SER A 75 -0.03 -28.02 -23.95
CA SER A 75 -1.39 -28.37 -23.55
C SER A 75 -1.70 -27.78 -22.18
N TYR A 76 -3.00 -27.62 -21.89
CA TYR A 76 -3.46 -27.20 -20.56
C TYR A 76 -3.64 -28.34 -19.57
N LYS A 77 -3.05 -29.53 -19.81
CA LYS A 77 -3.01 -30.64 -18.84
C LYS A 77 -2.10 -30.31 -17.67
N LEU A 78 -2.40 -30.82 -16.49
CA LEU A 78 -1.66 -30.51 -15.26
C LEU A 78 -0.14 -30.76 -15.44
N GLY A 79 0.28 -31.85 -16.05
CA GLY A 79 1.71 -32.14 -16.30
C GLY A 79 2.41 -31.13 -17.18
N SER A 80 1.73 -30.59 -18.21
CA SER A 80 2.33 -29.55 -19.06
C SER A 80 2.44 -28.21 -18.33
N LEU A 81 1.47 -27.88 -17.48
CA LEU A 81 1.49 -26.68 -16.65
C LEU A 81 2.51 -26.80 -15.52
N ALA A 82 2.62 -27.98 -14.89
CA ALA A 82 3.64 -28.27 -13.89
C ALA A 82 5.05 -28.07 -14.45
N THR A 83 5.30 -28.51 -15.68
CA THR A 83 6.57 -28.25 -16.37
C THR A 83 6.80 -26.76 -16.64
N LEU A 84 5.78 -26.03 -17.11
CA LEU A 84 5.87 -24.60 -17.40
C LEU A 84 6.20 -23.77 -16.15
N PHE A 85 5.57 -24.10 -15.02
CA PHE A 85 5.72 -23.37 -13.76
C PHE A 85 6.79 -23.98 -12.85
N HIS A 86 7.61 -24.94 -13.34
CA HIS A 86 8.67 -25.58 -12.58
C HIS A 86 8.19 -26.16 -11.24
N ALA A 87 7.02 -26.82 -11.28
CA ALA A 87 6.43 -27.44 -10.08
C ALA A 87 7.43 -28.42 -9.45
N GLN A 88 7.51 -28.41 -8.13
CA GLN A 88 8.41 -29.29 -7.37
C GLN A 88 8.02 -30.77 -7.48
N THR A 89 6.72 -31.04 -7.71
CA THR A 89 6.19 -32.39 -7.84
C THR A 89 5.65 -32.60 -9.25
N SER A 90 6.06 -33.71 -9.88
CA SER A 90 5.52 -34.12 -11.17
C SER A 90 4.21 -34.89 -10.94
N PRO A 91 3.09 -34.51 -11.61
CA PRO A 91 1.84 -35.25 -11.46
C PRO A 91 1.93 -36.64 -12.10
N ASP A 92 1.63 -37.67 -11.33
CA ASP A 92 1.75 -39.07 -11.71
C ASP A 92 0.43 -39.86 -11.55
N HIS A 93 -0.69 -39.14 -11.43
CA HIS A 93 -2.03 -39.66 -11.12
C HIS A 93 -2.20 -40.20 -9.68
N ARG A 94 -1.32 -39.77 -8.77
CA ARG A 94 -1.53 -39.95 -7.34
C ARG A 94 -2.13 -38.68 -6.76
N ALA A 95 -3.16 -38.83 -5.95
CA ALA A 95 -3.95 -37.70 -5.45
C ALA A 95 -3.12 -36.62 -4.74
N LEU A 96 -2.12 -37.04 -3.94
CA LEU A 96 -1.28 -36.08 -3.21
C LEU A 96 -0.30 -35.35 -4.13
N ASP A 97 0.31 -36.06 -5.07
CA ASP A 97 1.29 -35.45 -5.98
C ASP A 97 0.61 -34.55 -7.01
N ASP A 98 -0.59 -34.94 -7.49
CA ASP A 98 -1.42 -34.11 -8.34
C ASP A 98 -1.90 -32.85 -7.59
N ALA A 99 -2.26 -32.99 -6.30
CA ALA A 99 -2.65 -31.85 -5.47
C ALA A 99 -1.49 -30.86 -5.25
N ARG A 100 -0.27 -31.37 -4.96
CA ARG A 100 0.93 -30.52 -4.82
C ARG A 100 1.28 -29.80 -6.11
N ALA A 101 1.28 -30.52 -7.24
CA ALA A 101 1.51 -29.92 -8.56
C ALA A 101 0.42 -28.86 -8.88
N THR A 102 -0.82 -29.08 -8.46
CA THR A 102 -1.91 -28.10 -8.63
C THR A 102 -1.67 -26.82 -7.81
N VAL A 103 -1.09 -26.92 -6.62
CA VAL A 103 -0.72 -25.76 -5.79
C VAL A 103 0.35 -24.94 -6.49
N ASP A 104 1.42 -25.57 -6.98
CA ASP A 104 2.50 -24.87 -7.67
C ASP A 104 2.01 -24.19 -8.95
N VAL A 105 1.15 -24.87 -9.72
CA VAL A 105 0.50 -24.32 -10.91
C VAL A 105 -0.41 -23.13 -10.53
N LEU A 106 -1.16 -23.23 -9.44
CA LEU A 106 -1.97 -22.11 -8.94
C LEU A 106 -1.10 -20.90 -8.63
N HIS A 107 -0.01 -21.08 -7.90
CA HIS A 107 0.89 -19.97 -7.54
C HIS A 107 1.48 -19.29 -8.78
N GLY A 108 1.95 -20.06 -9.76
CA GLY A 108 2.47 -19.50 -11.00
C GLY A 108 1.39 -18.77 -11.83
N LEU A 109 0.14 -19.24 -11.80
CA LEU A 109 -0.98 -18.54 -12.43
C LEU A 109 -1.34 -17.25 -11.67
N LEU A 110 -1.39 -17.28 -10.33
CA LEU A 110 -1.67 -16.10 -9.50
C LEU A 110 -0.61 -15.02 -9.68
N GLU A 111 0.67 -15.38 -9.75
CA GLU A 111 1.76 -14.44 -10.04
C GLU A 111 1.55 -13.72 -11.37
N ARG A 112 1.17 -14.45 -12.41
CA ARG A 112 0.91 -13.86 -13.74
C ARG A 112 -0.30 -12.94 -13.76
N ILE A 113 -1.39 -13.30 -13.09
CA ILE A 113 -2.61 -12.48 -13.06
C ILE A 113 -2.53 -11.34 -12.03
N GLY A 114 -1.66 -11.44 -11.03
CA GLY A 114 -1.40 -10.38 -10.06
C GLY A 114 -1.01 -9.07 -10.74
N ASN A 115 -0.17 -9.14 -11.78
CA ASN A 115 0.21 -8.00 -12.62
C ASN A 115 -0.98 -7.38 -13.39
N LEU A 116 -2.10 -8.08 -13.50
CA LEU A 116 -3.36 -7.59 -14.09
C LEU A 116 -4.28 -6.95 -13.04
N GLY A 117 -3.83 -6.85 -11.79
CA GLY A 117 -4.60 -6.29 -10.67
C GLY A 117 -5.63 -7.26 -10.06
N VAL A 118 -5.49 -8.55 -10.34
CA VAL A 118 -6.26 -9.64 -9.69
C VAL A 118 -5.56 -9.97 -8.38
N THR A 119 -6.06 -9.47 -7.25
CA THR A 119 -5.36 -9.52 -5.96
C THR A 119 -6.19 -10.15 -4.83
N THR A 120 -7.48 -10.39 -5.06
CA THR A 120 -8.39 -11.01 -4.09
C THR A 120 -8.98 -12.30 -4.65
N LEU A 121 -9.54 -13.13 -3.79
CA LEU A 121 -10.26 -14.33 -4.20
C LEU A 121 -11.44 -14.00 -5.12
N GLU A 122 -12.18 -12.95 -4.80
CA GLU A 122 -13.27 -12.45 -5.62
C GLU A 122 -12.79 -12.09 -7.02
N ASP A 123 -11.65 -11.42 -7.13
CA ASP A 123 -11.04 -11.09 -8.41
C ASP A 123 -10.69 -12.37 -9.21
N VAL A 124 -10.17 -13.42 -8.56
CA VAL A 124 -9.83 -14.70 -9.22
C VAL A 124 -11.10 -15.43 -9.71
N LEU A 125 -12.14 -15.49 -8.88
CA LEU A 125 -13.39 -16.13 -9.23
C LEU A 125 -14.08 -15.41 -10.39
N GLU A 126 -14.09 -14.09 -10.37
CA GLU A 126 -14.64 -13.29 -11.46
C GLU A 126 -13.79 -13.37 -12.73
N PHE A 127 -12.47 -13.56 -12.61
CA PHE A 127 -11.55 -13.72 -13.74
C PHE A 127 -11.92 -14.93 -14.61
N THR A 128 -12.60 -15.94 -14.07
CA THR A 128 -12.98 -17.17 -14.78
C THR A 128 -14.33 -17.10 -15.53
N HIS A 129 -15.07 -15.98 -15.52
CA HIS A 129 -16.35 -15.82 -16.20
C HIS A 129 -16.22 -15.36 -17.66
N HIS A 130 -17.24 -15.58 -18.50
CA HIS A 130 -17.21 -15.30 -19.93
C HIS A 130 -17.48 -13.83 -20.31
N VAL A 131 -16.75 -13.30 -21.32
CA VAL A 131 -16.86 -11.92 -21.84
C VAL A 131 -18.23 -11.66 -22.49
N SER A 132 -18.92 -10.57 -22.06
CA SER A 132 -20.18 -10.14 -22.64
C SER A 132 -20.04 -9.65 -24.11
N ARG A 133 -21.11 -9.77 -24.89
CA ARG A 133 -21.14 -9.28 -26.29
C ARG A 133 -20.84 -7.79 -26.36
N GLN A 134 -21.30 -6.99 -25.42
CA GLN A 134 -21.09 -5.55 -25.37
C GLN A 134 -19.60 -5.18 -25.19
N ARG A 135 -18.84 -5.94 -24.39
CA ARG A 135 -17.40 -5.73 -24.24
C ARG A 135 -16.63 -6.00 -25.53
N ARG A 136 -17.01 -7.03 -26.28
CA ARG A 136 -16.36 -7.36 -27.55
C ARG A 136 -16.50 -6.23 -28.58
N VAL A 137 -17.65 -5.57 -28.66
CA VAL A 137 -17.89 -4.44 -29.57
C VAL A 137 -16.97 -3.26 -29.25
N LYS A 138 -16.74 -2.97 -27.94
CA LYS A 138 -15.90 -1.87 -27.48
C LYS A 138 -14.39 -2.11 -27.65
N ARG A 139 -13.97 -3.31 -28.08
CA ARG A 139 -12.55 -3.64 -28.30
C ARG A 139 -11.86 -2.70 -29.31
N VAL A 140 -12.61 -2.08 -30.19
CA VAL A 140 -12.09 -1.08 -31.13
C VAL A 140 -11.41 0.09 -30.42
N TRP A 141 -11.87 0.48 -29.22
CA TRP A 141 -11.27 1.57 -28.46
C TRP A 141 -9.79 1.33 -28.13
N ALA A 142 -9.43 0.08 -27.82
CA ALA A 142 -8.05 -0.26 -27.52
C ALA A 142 -7.14 -0.23 -28.74
N LYS A 143 -7.67 -0.46 -29.96
CA LYS A 143 -6.85 -0.48 -31.19
C LYS A 143 -6.25 0.88 -31.54
N ASN A 144 -6.93 1.96 -31.14
CA ASN A 144 -6.53 3.33 -31.43
C ASN A 144 -5.57 3.90 -30.39
N LEU A 145 -5.25 3.15 -29.33
CA LEU A 145 -4.31 3.58 -28.28
C LEU A 145 -2.86 3.33 -28.70
N PRO A 146 -1.92 4.18 -28.27
CA PRO A 146 -0.49 3.95 -28.50
C PRO A 146 0.02 2.75 -27.69
N GLU A 147 1.16 2.20 -28.08
CA GLU A 147 1.87 1.14 -27.36
C GLU A 147 2.90 1.68 -26.38
N GLU A 148 2.73 2.90 -25.96
CA GLU A 148 3.59 3.67 -25.08
C GLU A 148 3.11 3.62 -23.63
N PRO A 149 4.00 3.94 -22.66
CA PRO A 149 3.62 4.16 -21.27
C PRO A 149 2.67 5.34 -21.14
N GLY A 150 1.79 5.29 -20.13
CA GLY A 150 0.91 6.40 -19.83
C GLY A 150 -0.26 6.05 -18.94
N VAL A 151 -1.22 6.95 -18.93
CA VAL A 151 -2.46 6.86 -18.16
C VAL A 151 -3.65 6.77 -19.11
N TYR A 152 -4.63 5.98 -18.75
CA TYR A 152 -5.89 5.85 -19.47
C TYR A 152 -7.04 6.02 -18.50
N TRP A 153 -8.18 6.49 -19.03
CA TRP A 153 -9.40 6.59 -18.25
C TRP A 153 -10.61 6.18 -19.08
N PHE A 154 -11.53 5.48 -18.41
CA PHE A 154 -12.85 5.17 -18.95
C PHE A 154 -13.80 6.26 -18.52
N HIS A 155 -14.57 6.83 -19.45
CA HIS A 155 -15.51 7.89 -19.17
C HIS A 155 -16.87 7.65 -19.83
N ARG A 156 -17.88 8.32 -19.29
CA ARG A 156 -19.23 8.35 -19.83
C ARG A 156 -19.57 9.76 -20.21
N GLU A 157 -19.92 9.94 -21.48
CA GLU A 157 -20.45 11.15 -22.05
C GLU A 157 -21.98 11.00 -22.17
N GLU A 158 -22.73 11.88 -21.56
CA GLU A 158 -24.18 11.97 -21.69
C GLU A 158 -24.57 13.38 -22.16
N PRO A 159 -25.38 13.52 -23.23
CA PRO A 159 -25.83 14.83 -23.70
C PRO A 159 -26.48 15.63 -22.55
N GLY A 160 -25.97 16.84 -22.30
CA GLY A 160 -26.48 17.72 -21.25
C GLY A 160 -25.91 17.47 -19.85
N HIS A 161 -25.01 16.53 -19.68
CA HIS A 161 -24.30 16.27 -18.43
C HIS A 161 -22.77 16.43 -18.62
N PRO A 162 -22.02 16.84 -17.59
CA PRO A 162 -20.56 16.85 -17.66
C PRO A 162 -20.03 15.43 -17.78
N ASP A 163 -18.91 15.26 -18.49
CA ASP A 163 -18.25 13.97 -18.67
C ASP A 163 -17.87 13.37 -17.33
N GLU A 164 -18.35 12.17 -17.06
CA GLU A 164 -18.05 11.43 -15.84
C GLU A 164 -16.86 10.46 -16.09
N VAL A 165 -15.73 10.71 -15.42
CA VAL A 165 -14.62 9.74 -15.39
C VAL A 165 -14.98 8.62 -14.44
N LEU A 166 -15.10 7.41 -14.98
CA LEU A 166 -15.53 6.22 -14.23
C LEU A 166 -14.34 5.49 -13.58
N TYR A 167 -13.21 5.41 -14.28
CA TYR A 167 -12.02 4.70 -13.84
C TYR A 167 -10.77 5.33 -14.47
N VAL A 168 -9.68 5.41 -13.70
CA VAL A 168 -8.34 5.82 -14.15
C VAL A 168 -7.36 4.70 -13.86
N GLY A 169 -6.42 4.45 -14.75
CA GLY A 169 -5.34 3.49 -14.55
C GLY A 169 -4.11 3.82 -15.37
N LYS A 170 -2.95 3.33 -14.95
CA LYS A 170 -1.67 3.47 -15.65
C LYS A 170 -1.20 2.18 -16.28
N SER A 171 -0.33 2.29 -17.28
CA SER A 171 0.32 1.14 -17.92
C SER A 171 1.63 1.52 -18.57
N VAL A 172 2.52 0.56 -18.71
CA VAL A 172 3.73 0.64 -19.54
C VAL A 172 3.42 0.46 -21.03
N ASN A 173 2.25 -0.09 -21.39
CA ASN A 173 1.73 -0.20 -22.75
C ASN A 173 0.21 -0.02 -22.70
N LEU A 174 -0.26 1.16 -23.11
CA LEU A 174 -1.65 1.55 -23.04
C LEU A 174 -2.56 0.62 -23.85
N ARG A 175 -2.20 0.35 -25.12
CA ARG A 175 -2.99 -0.53 -26.01
C ARG A 175 -3.16 -1.92 -25.42
N ARG A 176 -2.07 -2.54 -25.01
CA ARG A 176 -2.08 -3.88 -24.41
C ARG A 176 -2.95 -3.91 -23.15
N ARG A 177 -2.78 -2.94 -22.26
CA ARG A 177 -3.52 -2.90 -20.99
C ARG A 177 -5.01 -2.68 -21.20
N VAL A 178 -5.40 -1.69 -22.00
CA VAL A 178 -6.81 -1.39 -22.25
C VAL A 178 -7.49 -2.55 -23.00
N SER A 179 -6.77 -3.24 -23.88
CA SER A 179 -7.28 -4.45 -24.56
C SER A 179 -7.73 -5.53 -23.56
N THR A 180 -7.07 -5.66 -22.40
CA THR A 180 -7.42 -6.68 -21.40
C THR A 180 -8.83 -6.50 -20.83
N TYR A 181 -9.33 -5.26 -20.75
CA TYR A 181 -10.70 -5.00 -20.29
C TYR A 181 -11.78 -5.52 -21.25
N PHE A 182 -11.45 -5.74 -22.50
CA PHE A 182 -12.38 -6.21 -23.55
C PHE A 182 -12.20 -7.68 -23.92
N THR A 183 -11.26 -8.36 -23.26
CA THR A 183 -10.97 -9.78 -23.48
C THR A 183 -11.42 -10.62 -22.28
N ALA A 184 -11.27 -11.94 -22.40
CA ALA A 184 -11.53 -12.86 -21.32
C ALA A 184 -10.58 -12.74 -20.11
N SER A 185 -9.56 -11.92 -20.17
CA SER A 185 -8.57 -11.73 -19.09
C SER A 185 -8.97 -10.72 -18.00
N GLU A 186 -10.06 -9.98 -18.18
CA GLU A 186 -10.58 -9.07 -17.16
C GLU A 186 -12.05 -9.39 -16.89
N HIS A 187 -12.36 -9.96 -15.73
CA HIS A 187 -13.69 -10.50 -15.43
C HIS A 187 -14.26 -10.07 -14.08
N ARG A 188 -13.64 -9.10 -13.41
CA ARG A 188 -14.24 -8.51 -12.23
C ARG A 188 -15.58 -7.89 -12.59
N SER A 189 -16.68 -8.31 -11.95
CA SER A 189 -18.04 -7.83 -12.22
C SER A 189 -18.13 -6.31 -12.22
N ARG A 190 -17.41 -5.68 -11.29
CA ARG A 190 -17.30 -4.24 -11.18
C ARG A 190 -16.62 -3.58 -12.39
N MET A 191 -15.60 -4.23 -12.97
CA MET A 191 -14.95 -3.74 -14.19
C MET A 191 -15.83 -4.00 -15.41
N ASP A 192 -16.59 -5.09 -15.42
CA ASP A 192 -17.59 -5.33 -16.46
C ASP A 192 -18.69 -4.26 -16.45
N GLU A 193 -19.20 -3.91 -15.29
CA GLU A 193 -20.14 -2.79 -15.11
C GLU A 193 -19.53 -1.48 -15.59
N MET A 194 -18.30 -1.16 -15.19
CA MET A 194 -17.58 0.05 -15.64
C MET A 194 -17.46 0.10 -17.16
N VAL A 195 -17.01 -0.98 -17.81
CA VAL A 195 -16.89 -1.07 -19.26
C VAL A 195 -18.26 -0.95 -19.95
N ARG A 196 -19.30 -1.52 -19.37
CA ARG A 196 -20.67 -1.42 -19.89
C ARG A 196 -21.17 0.03 -19.90
N LEU A 197 -20.92 0.78 -18.82
CA LEU A 197 -21.34 2.17 -18.64
C LEU A 197 -20.49 3.16 -19.45
N SER A 198 -19.24 2.83 -19.73
CA SER A 198 -18.33 3.72 -20.46
C SER A 198 -18.81 3.94 -21.89
N THR A 199 -18.64 5.15 -22.40
CA THR A 199 -18.88 5.52 -23.80
C THR A 199 -17.59 5.66 -24.61
N ALA A 200 -16.46 5.98 -23.92
CA ALA A 200 -15.16 6.13 -24.56
C ALA A 200 -14.00 5.84 -23.60
N VAL A 201 -12.79 5.82 -24.15
CA VAL A 201 -11.51 5.70 -23.41
C VAL A 201 -10.62 6.85 -23.83
N GLY A 202 -10.26 7.69 -22.85
CA GLY A 202 -9.21 8.70 -23.01
C GLY A 202 -7.85 8.16 -22.59
N HIS A 203 -6.79 8.80 -23.03
CA HIS A 203 -5.42 8.47 -22.64
C HIS A 203 -4.50 9.68 -22.68
N GLN A 204 -3.41 9.58 -21.94
CA GLN A 204 -2.27 10.49 -21.99
C GLN A 204 -1.00 9.65 -21.97
N THR A 205 -0.13 9.83 -22.96
CA THR A 205 1.22 9.23 -22.95
C THR A 205 2.10 9.91 -21.92
N CYS A 206 2.95 9.14 -21.28
CA CYS A 206 3.92 9.61 -20.30
C CYS A 206 5.31 9.13 -20.69
N THR A 207 6.32 9.93 -20.41
CA THR A 207 7.69 9.61 -20.77
C THR A 207 8.31 8.56 -19.85
N THR A 208 7.86 8.51 -18.57
CA THR A 208 8.40 7.63 -17.55
C THR A 208 7.30 6.97 -16.70
N PRO A 209 7.60 5.82 -16.06
CA PRO A 209 6.66 5.17 -15.13
C PRO A 209 6.29 6.05 -13.94
N LEU A 210 7.22 6.83 -13.40
CA LEU A 210 6.94 7.76 -12.30
C LEU A 210 5.95 8.83 -12.74
N GLU A 211 6.16 9.44 -13.91
CA GLU A 211 5.23 10.42 -14.48
C GLU A 211 3.83 9.81 -14.63
N ALA A 212 3.73 8.61 -15.20
CA ALA A 212 2.45 7.92 -15.34
C ALA A 212 1.77 7.68 -13.97
N GLY A 213 2.55 7.34 -12.94
CA GLY A 213 2.04 7.20 -11.58
C GLY A 213 1.48 8.50 -11.00
N VAL A 214 2.21 9.60 -11.17
CA VAL A 214 1.78 10.92 -10.70
C VAL A 214 0.56 11.42 -11.45
N VAL A 215 0.52 11.29 -12.77
CA VAL A 215 -0.64 11.68 -13.59
C VAL A 215 -1.88 10.86 -13.21
N GLU A 216 -1.73 9.54 -12.98
CA GLU A 216 -2.82 8.70 -12.47
C GLU A 216 -3.38 9.24 -11.16
N LEU A 217 -2.52 9.55 -10.16
CA LEU A 217 -2.94 10.09 -8.87
C LEU A 217 -3.67 11.43 -9.02
N ARG A 218 -3.15 12.34 -9.84
CA ARG A 218 -3.77 13.66 -10.10
C ARG A 218 -5.14 13.52 -10.76
N LEU A 219 -5.30 12.63 -11.73
CA LEU A 219 -6.60 12.37 -12.36
C LEU A 219 -7.59 11.72 -11.40
N ILE A 220 -7.13 10.81 -10.53
CA ILE A 220 -8.00 10.22 -9.50
C ILE A 220 -8.46 11.27 -8.49
N ASP A 221 -7.58 12.18 -8.07
CA ASP A 221 -7.94 13.26 -7.14
C ASP A 221 -8.94 14.24 -7.77
N ALA A 222 -8.68 14.66 -9.01
CA ALA A 222 -9.51 15.61 -9.73
C ALA A 222 -10.92 15.08 -10.03
N HIS A 223 -11.05 13.80 -10.40
CA HIS A 223 -12.32 13.23 -10.86
C HIS A 223 -13.00 12.31 -9.84
N SER A 224 -12.29 11.87 -8.78
CA SER A 224 -12.80 10.93 -7.77
C SER A 224 -13.55 9.72 -8.35
N PRO A 225 -12.98 8.98 -9.34
CA PRO A 225 -13.69 8.00 -10.15
C PRO A 225 -14.32 6.89 -9.31
N ARG A 226 -15.59 6.56 -9.57
CA ARG A 226 -16.34 5.62 -8.72
C ARG A 226 -15.79 4.18 -8.72
N TYR A 227 -15.07 3.78 -9.77
CA TYR A 227 -14.51 2.43 -9.90
C TYR A 227 -13.07 2.31 -9.38
N ASN A 228 -12.37 3.40 -9.08
CA ASN A 228 -11.14 3.35 -8.32
C ASN A 228 -11.45 3.09 -6.84
N ARG A 229 -10.76 2.13 -6.22
CA ARG A 229 -10.85 1.87 -4.77
C ARG A 229 -9.75 2.60 -3.99
N ARG A 230 -8.53 2.57 -4.54
CA ARG A 230 -7.35 3.24 -3.96
C ARG A 230 -7.28 4.69 -4.42
N SER A 231 -6.61 5.52 -3.64
CA SER A 231 -6.25 6.90 -3.98
C SER A 231 -7.42 7.86 -4.29
N ARG A 232 -8.67 7.47 -4.03
CA ARG A 232 -9.84 8.36 -4.20
C ARG A 232 -9.93 9.47 -3.15
N ARG A 233 -9.22 9.34 -2.06
CA ARG A 233 -9.29 10.24 -0.91
C ARG A 233 -7.88 10.55 -0.43
N GLN A 234 -7.01 10.99 -1.34
CA GLN A 234 -5.60 11.27 -1.08
C GLN A 234 -5.39 12.29 0.05
N ASN A 235 -6.33 13.23 0.20
CA ASN A 235 -6.30 14.24 1.24
C ASN A 235 -6.94 13.80 2.57
N LYS A 236 -7.38 12.53 2.68
CA LYS A 236 -7.96 11.99 3.91
C LYS A 236 -6.89 11.51 4.88
N VAL A 237 -5.96 12.40 5.20
CA VAL A 237 -4.94 12.21 6.22
C VAL A 237 -5.20 13.10 7.42
N SER A 238 -4.68 12.71 8.57
CA SER A 238 -4.70 13.52 9.78
C SER A 238 -3.29 14.04 10.07
N TRP A 239 -3.23 15.18 10.71
CA TRP A 239 -1.99 15.80 11.17
C TRP A 239 -2.11 16.14 12.64
N VAL A 240 -1.01 16.12 13.35
CA VAL A 240 -0.93 16.61 14.74
C VAL A 240 -0.24 17.97 14.72
N THR A 241 -0.80 18.91 15.46
CA THR A 241 -0.24 20.26 15.62
C THR A 241 -0.35 20.70 17.07
N LEU A 242 0.42 21.69 17.47
CA LEU A 242 0.26 22.40 18.72
C LEU A 242 -0.78 23.50 18.57
N THR A 243 -1.67 23.65 19.56
CA THR A 243 -2.64 24.74 19.59
C THR A 243 -1.98 26.08 19.87
N ASP A 244 -2.60 27.15 19.37
CA ASP A 244 -2.14 28.53 19.60
C ASP A 244 -2.78 29.07 20.88
N GLU A 245 -2.25 28.63 22.02
CA GLU A 245 -2.75 28.95 23.36
C GLU A 245 -1.55 29.28 24.27
N ALA A 246 -1.78 29.95 25.38
CA ALA A 246 -0.73 30.24 26.36
C ALA A 246 -0.02 29.00 26.89
N PHE A 247 -0.73 27.89 26.94
CA PHE A 247 -0.23 26.56 27.28
C PHE A 247 -0.67 25.58 26.17
N PRO A 248 0.11 25.47 25.09
CA PRO A 248 -0.24 24.65 23.93
C PRO A 248 -0.51 23.19 24.28
N ARG A 249 -1.42 22.56 23.54
CA ARG A 249 -1.71 21.13 23.60
C ARG A 249 -1.68 20.51 22.21
N LEU A 250 -1.55 19.19 22.13
CA LEU A 250 -1.65 18.50 20.86
C LEU A 250 -3.10 18.48 20.36
N SER A 251 -3.27 18.79 19.07
CA SER A 251 -4.55 18.74 18.37
C SER A 251 -4.43 17.96 17.08
N ILE A 252 -5.41 17.10 16.81
CA ILE A 252 -5.46 16.32 15.57
C ILE A 252 -6.37 17.04 14.58
N VAL A 253 -5.77 17.48 13.47
CA VAL A 253 -6.42 18.27 12.42
C VAL A 253 -6.38 17.56 11.07
N ARG A 254 -7.25 17.96 10.14
CA ARG A 254 -7.23 17.49 8.74
C ARG A 254 -6.74 18.54 7.76
N SER A 255 -6.70 19.79 8.17
CA SER A 255 -6.24 20.91 7.34
C SER A 255 -4.91 21.43 7.86
N THR A 256 -4.02 21.77 6.95
CA THR A 256 -2.66 22.27 7.20
C THR A 256 -2.44 23.65 6.60
N THR A 257 -3.46 24.52 6.66
CA THR A 257 -3.50 25.81 5.96
C THR A 257 -2.92 26.99 6.75
N GLN A 258 -2.58 26.82 8.02
CA GLN A 258 -2.10 27.92 8.85
C GLN A 258 -0.56 28.06 8.78
N PRO A 259 -0.06 29.16 8.18
CA PRO A 259 1.40 29.41 8.14
C PRO A 259 2.00 29.54 9.55
N GLY A 260 3.25 29.15 9.71
CA GLY A 260 3.98 29.24 10.98
C GLY A 260 3.65 28.12 11.98
N ARG A 261 2.65 27.30 11.74
CA ARG A 261 2.38 26.12 12.56
C ARG A 261 3.21 24.92 12.15
N VAL A 262 3.58 24.14 13.17
CA VAL A 262 4.20 22.82 12.96
C VAL A 262 3.11 21.78 12.80
N TYR A 263 3.22 20.99 11.72
CA TYR A 263 2.37 19.85 11.47
C TYR A 263 3.20 18.58 11.46
N TRP A 264 2.81 17.62 12.28
CA TRP A 264 3.44 16.32 12.39
C TRP A 264 2.54 15.24 11.79
N GLY A 265 3.07 14.44 10.90
CA GLY A 265 2.34 13.44 10.12
C GLY A 265 2.99 13.25 8.76
N PRO A 266 2.24 12.76 7.77
CA PRO A 266 0.79 12.49 7.75
C PRO A 266 0.41 11.17 8.41
N PHE A 267 -0.77 11.12 9.03
CA PHE A 267 -1.35 9.90 9.58
C PHE A 267 -2.50 9.41 8.69
N THR A 268 -2.41 8.18 8.22
CA THR A 268 -3.45 7.56 7.38
C THR A 268 -4.69 7.20 8.21
N ARG A 269 -4.49 6.79 9.48
CA ARG A 269 -5.56 6.49 10.43
C ARG A 269 -5.55 7.50 11.57
N ARG A 270 -6.74 7.89 12.01
CA ARG A 270 -6.87 8.80 13.17
C ARG A 270 -6.34 8.15 14.47
N ASP A 271 -6.53 6.84 14.62
CA ASP A 271 -6.08 6.11 15.79
C ASP A 271 -4.55 6.14 15.93
N ASP A 272 -3.82 6.00 14.80
CA ASP A 272 -2.37 6.15 14.78
C ASP A 272 -1.93 7.56 15.26
N ALA A 273 -2.71 8.60 14.92
CA ALA A 273 -2.43 9.96 15.42
C ALA A 273 -2.70 10.08 16.92
N VAL A 274 -3.74 9.42 17.42
CA VAL A 274 -4.03 9.38 18.87
C VAL A 274 -2.91 8.67 19.63
N ASP A 275 -2.47 7.51 19.14
CA ASP A 275 -1.39 6.73 19.77
C ASP A 275 -0.05 7.47 19.72
N ALA A 276 0.26 8.13 18.61
CA ALA A 276 1.44 8.98 18.51
C ALA A 276 1.39 10.18 19.47
N CYS A 277 0.23 10.81 19.64
CA CYS A 277 0.05 11.87 20.66
C CYS A 277 0.26 11.34 22.09
N ARG A 278 -0.23 10.12 22.38
CA ARG A 278 0.01 9.49 23.68
C ARG A 278 1.49 9.21 23.89
N ALA A 279 2.15 8.61 22.90
CA ALA A 279 3.59 8.36 22.98
C ALA A 279 4.39 9.66 23.19
N LEU A 280 4.05 10.72 22.46
CA LEU A 280 4.73 12.01 22.61
C LEU A 280 4.54 12.60 24.02
N ARG A 281 3.33 12.54 24.59
CA ARG A 281 3.05 13.05 25.95
C ARG A 281 3.74 12.23 27.04
N GLU A 282 4.03 10.96 26.82
CA GLU A 282 4.80 10.15 27.77
C GLU A 282 6.26 10.62 27.93
N ILE A 283 6.75 11.44 26.98
CA ILE A 283 8.09 12.04 26.97
C ILE A 283 8.02 13.54 27.22
N ALA A 284 7.08 14.23 26.59
CA ALA A 284 6.83 15.66 26.74
C ALA A 284 5.40 15.84 27.28
N PRO A 285 5.20 15.95 28.61
CA PRO A 285 3.89 15.85 29.25
C PRO A 285 3.04 17.11 29.04
N LEU A 286 2.63 17.35 27.79
CA LEU A 286 1.70 18.43 27.42
C LEU A 286 0.30 18.15 27.99
N ARG A 287 -0.43 19.19 28.40
CA ARG A 287 -1.80 19.07 28.88
C ARG A 287 -2.73 18.43 27.83
N GLU A 288 -3.74 17.70 28.29
CA GLU A 288 -4.75 17.06 27.42
C GLU A 288 -6.08 17.82 27.41
N CYS A 289 -6.41 18.53 28.50
CA CYS A 289 -7.68 19.20 28.66
C CYS A 289 -7.94 20.24 27.57
N ALA A 290 -9.17 20.26 27.05
CA ALA A 290 -9.69 21.30 26.17
C ALA A 290 -10.43 22.36 27.01
N GLY A 291 -10.40 23.61 26.57
CA GLY A 291 -11.08 24.72 27.22
C GLY A 291 -10.19 25.62 28.07
N ALA A 292 -10.78 26.61 28.70
CA ALA A 292 -10.07 27.59 29.52
C ALA A 292 -9.49 26.95 30.78
N LEU A 293 -8.23 27.23 31.09
CA LEU A 293 -7.55 26.69 32.28
C LEU A 293 -8.20 27.14 33.60
N SER A 294 -8.82 28.32 33.58
CA SER A 294 -9.58 28.83 34.73
C SER A 294 -10.81 28.01 35.15
N SER A 295 -11.27 27.12 34.26
CA SER A 295 -12.40 26.22 34.54
C SER A 295 -12.03 24.98 35.36
N HIS A 296 -10.75 24.80 35.67
CA HIS A 296 -10.24 23.64 36.45
C HIS A 296 -9.52 24.09 37.71
N PRO A 297 -10.21 24.67 38.70
CA PRO A 297 -9.60 25.19 39.91
C PRO A 297 -9.12 24.08 40.85
N HIS A 298 -9.50 22.84 40.62
CA HIS A 298 -9.07 21.65 41.37
C HIS A 298 -8.27 20.75 40.45
N GLY A 299 -7.18 20.18 40.94
CA GLY A 299 -6.34 19.26 40.16
C GLY A 299 -7.16 18.17 39.44
N CYS A 300 -6.65 17.67 38.36
CA CYS A 300 -7.27 16.56 37.62
C CYS A 300 -6.44 15.27 37.86
N PRO A 301 -7.03 14.09 37.62
CA PRO A 301 -6.33 12.82 37.81
C PRO A 301 -5.00 12.72 37.04
N LEU A 302 -4.88 13.38 35.89
CA LEU A 302 -3.63 13.40 35.10
C LEU A 302 -2.51 14.18 35.82
N ALA A 303 -2.86 15.23 36.54
CA ALA A 303 -1.91 15.97 37.38
C ALA A 303 -1.45 15.13 38.57
N GLU A 304 -2.38 14.47 39.26
CA GLU A 304 -2.09 13.59 40.41
C GLU A 304 -1.22 12.40 39.98
N MET A 305 -1.39 11.87 38.77
CA MET A 305 -0.55 10.80 38.23
C MET A 305 0.79 11.28 37.65
N GLY A 306 1.14 12.57 37.76
CA GLY A 306 2.35 13.14 37.19
C GLY A 306 2.38 13.16 35.65
N ARG A 307 1.23 12.99 34.97
CA ARG A 307 1.11 12.96 33.52
C ARG A 307 0.78 14.32 32.88
N CYS A 308 0.57 15.32 33.70
CA CYS A 308 0.32 16.71 33.31
C CYS A 308 1.02 17.64 34.30
N PRO A 309 1.76 18.68 33.86
CA PRO A 309 2.41 19.66 34.76
C PRO A 309 1.42 20.60 35.43
N ALA A 310 0.12 20.39 35.28
CA ALA A 310 -0.97 21.14 35.89
C ALA A 310 -0.88 22.66 35.71
N PRO A 311 -0.74 23.20 34.49
CA PRO A 311 -0.66 24.65 34.28
C PRO A 311 -1.94 25.40 34.69
N CYS A 312 -3.02 24.68 35.00
CA CYS A 312 -4.24 25.22 35.56
C CYS A 312 -4.09 25.56 37.08
N LEU A 313 -3.21 24.86 37.78
CA LEU A 313 -2.92 25.10 39.23
C LEU A 313 -1.66 25.94 39.40
N HIS A 314 -0.65 25.67 38.61
CA HIS A 314 0.68 26.25 38.69
C HIS A 314 1.07 26.82 37.29
N PRO A 315 0.71 28.09 37.01
CA PRO A 315 0.89 28.66 35.66
C PRO A 315 2.34 29.06 35.38
N ASP A 316 3.27 28.10 35.48
CA ASP A 316 4.65 28.27 35.09
C ASP A 316 4.78 28.21 33.57
N ARG A 317 4.87 29.40 32.94
CA ARG A 317 5.03 29.51 31.49
C ARG A 317 6.41 29.09 31.04
N VAL A 318 7.45 29.31 31.80
CA VAL A 318 8.83 29.03 31.41
C VAL A 318 9.06 27.52 31.37
N GLY A 319 8.76 26.81 32.44
CA GLY A 319 8.90 25.34 32.47
C GLY A 319 7.97 24.63 31.48
N TYR A 320 6.77 25.20 31.22
CA TYR A 320 5.89 24.63 30.22
C TYR A 320 6.41 24.84 28.79
N GLN A 321 7.06 25.97 28.53
CA GLN A 321 7.66 26.26 27.23
C GLN A 321 8.78 25.26 26.88
N GLU A 322 9.58 24.83 27.85
CA GLU A 322 10.59 23.77 27.67
C GLU A 322 9.97 22.46 27.19
N ILE A 323 8.81 22.09 27.74
CA ILE A 323 8.04 20.91 27.31
C ILE A 323 7.54 21.08 25.88
N VAL A 324 7.05 22.27 25.53
CA VAL A 324 6.59 22.59 24.16
C VAL A 324 7.74 22.51 23.16
N GLU A 325 8.92 23.02 23.52
CA GLU A 325 10.11 22.97 22.70
C GLU A 325 10.61 21.53 22.50
N LEU A 326 10.59 20.71 23.54
CA LEU A 326 10.90 19.28 23.46
C LEU A 326 9.93 18.58 22.50
N ALA A 327 8.62 18.77 22.68
CA ALA A 327 7.61 18.22 21.80
C ALA A 327 7.82 18.65 20.35
N THR A 328 8.09 19.94 20.12
CA THR A 328 8.36 20.50 18.80
C THR A 328 9.59 19.88 18.14
N ARG A 329 10.67 19.71 18.90
CA ARG A 329 11.88 19.03 18.39
C ARG A 329 11.59 17.60 17.97
N ILE A 330 10.87 16.83 18.80
CA ILE A 330 10.48 15.43 18.49
C ILE A 330 9.62 15.38 17.24
N MET A 331 8.69 16.32 17.05
CA MET A 331 7.82 16.37 15.88
C MET A 331 8.54 16.77 14.60
N THR A 332 9.62 17.57 14.67
CA THR A 332 10.20 18.24 13.48
C THR A 332 11.63 17.86 13.15
N ARG A 333 12.43 17.49 14.13
CA ARG A 333 13.89 17.41 13.95
C ARG A 333 14.51 16.13 14.49
N ASP A 334 14.08 15.69 15.69
CA ASP A 334 14.82 14.66 16.42
C ASP A 334 13.88 13.77 17.25
N VAL A 335 13.64 12.58 16.76
CA VAL A 335 12.85 11.56 17.47
C VAL A 335 13.68 10.75 18.46
N THR A 336 15.01 10.96 18.53
CA THR A 336 15.93 10.15 19.33
C THR A 336 15.60 10.27 20.81
N ALA A 337 15.34 11.48 21.31
CA ALA A 337 14.95 11.68 22.70
C ALA A 337 13.69 10.90 23.09
N ALA A 338 12.69 10.86 22.21
CA ALA A 338 11.48 10.07 22.43
C ALA A 338 11.77 8.57 22.40
N ALA A 339 12.56 8.12 21.43
CA ALA A 339 12.89 6.70 21.26
C ALA A 339 13.69 6.18 22.46
N THR A 340 14.70 6.94 22.93
CA THR A 340 15.51 6.59 24.10
C THR A 340 14.68 6.55 25.39
N GLY A 341 13.83 7.55 25.61
CA GLY A 341 12.94 7.59 26.77
C GLY A 341 11.91 6.46 26.79
N HIS A 342 11.39 6.08 25.62
CA HIS A 342 10.50 4.91 25.51
C HIS A 342 11.25 3.61 25.77
N ALA A 343 12.44 3.42 25.18
CA ALA A 343 13.25 2.21 25.35
C ALA A 343 13.60 1.99 26.84
N ALA A 344 14.06 3.03 27.55
CA ALA A 344 14.35 2.95 28.97
C ALA A 344 13.12 2.53 29.79
N ARG A 345 11.96 3.16 29.53
CA ARG A 345 10.74 2.84 30.28
C ARG A 345 10.17 1.46 29.95
N ILE A 346 10.34 0.99 28.71
CA ILE A 346 9.96 -0.38 28.32
C ILE A 346 10.80 -1.40 29.08
N ALA A 347 12.12 -1.17 29.19
CA ALA A 347 13.00 -2.03 29.97
C ALA A 347 12.59 -2.07 31.46
N GLU A 348 12.35 -0.91 32.10
CA GLU A 348 11.87 -0.85 33.46
C GLU A 348 10.55 -1.62 33.71
N LEU A 349 9.61 -1.53 32.77
CA LEU A 349 8.34 -2.26 32.84
C LEU A 349 8.54 -3.77 32.68
N ALA A 350 9.45 -4.18 31.83
CA ALA A 350 9.80 -5.58 31.62
C ALA A 350 10.49 -6.17 32.87
N ASP A 351 11.42 -5.42 33.46
CA ASP A 351 12.10 -5.82 34.71
C ASP A 351 11.13 -5.92 35.92
N ALA A 352 10.01 -5.20 35.84
CA ALA A 352 8.93 -5.25 36.82
C ALA A 352 7.83 -6.27 36.51
N ASP A 353 8.04 -7.18 35.53
CA ASP A 353 7.07 -8.18 35.03
C ASP A 353 5.76 -7.58 34.48
N ARG A 354 5.74 -6.28 34.09
CA ARG A 354 4.56 -5.58 33.58
C ARG A 354 4.50 -5.67 32.05
N PHE A 355 4.49 -6.89 31.52
CA PHE A 355 4.66 -7.18 30.07
C PHE A 355 3.56 -6.59 29.18
N GLU A 356 2.31 -6.55 29.62
CA GLU A 356 1.20 -5.96 28.83
C GLU A 356 1.41 -4.45 28.65
N GLU A 357 1.85 -3.75 29.68
CA GLU A 357 2.12 -2.32 29.60
C GLU A 357 3.37 -2.03 28.76
N ALA A 358 4.42 -2.83 28.91
CA ALA A 358 5.62 -2.78 28.06
C ALA A 358 5.26 -2.97 26.60
N GLY A 359 4.43 -3.97 26.27
CA GLY A 359 3.92 -4.22 24.93
C GLY A 359 3.13 -3.06 24.33
N ALA A 360 2.16 -2.53 25.09
CA ALA A 360 1.36 -1.38 24.66
C ALA A 360 2.22 -0.11 24.45
N ARG A 361 3.23 0.10 25.30
CA ARG A 361 4.18 1.22 25.13
C ARG A 361 5.06 1.03 23.92
N THR A 362 5.51 -0.20 23.66
CA THR A 362 6.27 -0.56 22.45
C THR A 362 5.51 -0.22 21.18
N ASP A 363 4.24 -0.63 21.07
CA ASP A 363 3.41 -0.38 19.89
C ASP A 363 3.22 1.13 19.64
N ARG A 364 3.03 1.92 20.71
CA ARG A 364 2.95 3.39 20.61
C ARG A 364 4.26 4.03 20.18
N ALA A 365 5.38 3.59 20.76
CA ALA A 365 6.72 4.07 20.40
C ALA A 365 7.04 3.77 18.92
N LEU A 366 6.76 2.56 18.46
CA LEU A 366 6.94 2.18 17.05
C LEU A 366 6.06 3.02 16.12
N THR A 367 4.83 3.35 16.52
CA THR A 367 3.96 4.24 15.75
C THR A 367 4.54 5.64 15.65
N LEU A 368 5.06 6.20 16.75
CA LEU A 368 5.73 7.50 16.78
C LEU A 368 6.93 7.52 15.83
N LEU A 369 7.82 6.52 15.93
CA LEU A 369 9.01 6.41 15.09
C LEU A 369 8.65 6.28 13.60
N ARG A 370 7.68 5.44 13.26
CA ARG A 370 7.21 5.24 11.88
C ARG A 370 6.70 6.55 11.27
N VAL A 371 5.89 7.29 12.02
CA VAL A 371 5.32 8.55 11.53
C VAL A 371 6.36 9.65 11.48
N GLY A 372 7.23 9.75 12.49
CA GLY A 372 8.35 10.69 12.46
C GLY A 372 9.22 10.47 11.21
N ARG A 373 9.52 9.23 10.91
CA ARG A 373 10.20 8.84 9.67
C ARG A 373 9.46 9.31 8.42
N ARG A 374 8.19 8.97 8.30
CA ARG A 374 7.37 9.35 7.16
C ARG A 374 7.35 10.86 6.96
N GLY A 375 7.12 11.62 8.03
CA GLY A 375 7.10 13.08 8.01
C GLY A 375 8.43 13.71 7.61
N ALA A 376 9.54 13.25 8.19
CA ALA A 376 10.88 13.75 7.87
C ALA A 376 11.25 13.53 6.40
N ARG A 377 10.89 12.36 5.86
CA ARG A 377 11.08 11.97 4.47
C ARG A 377 10.36 12.93 3.50
N LEU A 378 9.08 13.19 3.76
CA LEU A 378 8.29 14.12 2.93
C LEU A 378 8.74 15.57 3.10
N ALA A 379 9.06 15.99 4.33
CA ALA A 379 9.54 17.33 4.61
C ALA A 379 10.90 17.62 3.95
N SER A 380 11.77 16.63 3.82
CA SER A 380 13.04 16.77 3.12
C SER A 380 12.83 17.15 1.65
N LEU A 381 11.92 16.45 0.94
CA LEU A 381 11.55 16.80 -0.43
C LEU A 381 10.86 18.16 -0.54
N ALA A 382 9.96 18.45 0.40
CA ALA A 382 9.13 19.66 0.39
C ALA A 382 9.93 20.95 0.64
N ARG A 383 11.08 20.87 1.30
CA ARG A 383 11.94 22.03 1.56
C ARG A 383 12.82 22.43 0.39
N CYS A 384 13.07 21.51 -0.55
CA CYS A 384 13.89 21.79 -1.71
C CYS A 384 13.09 22.52 -2.79
N PRO A 385 13.50 23.74 -3.20
CA PRO A 385 12.92 24.45 -4.32
C PRO A 385 12.97 23.62 -5.60
N GLN A 386 14.09 22.95 -5.87
CA GLN A 386 14.24 22.05 -7.01
C GLN A 386 15.21 20.91 -6.72
N ILE A 387 14.85 19.72 -7.15
CA ILE A 387 15.73 18.55 -7.23
C ILE A 387 15.59 17.98 -8.65
N VAL A 388 16.71 17.79 -9.33
CA VAL A 388 16.79 17.10 -10.60
C VAL A 388 17.51 15.78 -10.37
N ALA A 389 16.85 14.68 -10.71
CA ALA A 389 17.44 13.35 -10.56
C ALA A 389 17.15 12.47 -11.77
N ALA A 390 17.99 11.48 -12.00
CA ALA A 390 17.91 10.59 -13.13
C ALA A 390 18.14 9.13 -12.71
N GLN A 391 17.43 8.22 -13.34
CA GLN A 391 17.62 6.78 -13.21
C GLN A 391 17.90 6.18 -14.58
N ARG A 392 18.92 5.32 -14.67
CA ARG A 392 19.21 4.62 -15.91
C ARG A 392 18.26 3.43 -16.05
N VAL A 393 17.51 3.43 -17.14
CA VAL A 393 16.62 2.32 -17.52
C VAL A 393 16.98 1.92 -18.95
N ASP A 394 17.51 0.73 -19.14
CA ASP A 394 18.01 0.22 -20.41
C ASP A 394 19.04 1.17 -21.06
N ASP A 395 18.74 1.69 -22.24
CA ASP A 395 19.56 2.59 -23.05
C ASP A 395 19.20 4.10 -22.88
N SER A 396 18.42 4.42 -21.84
CA SER A 396 17.97 5.78 -21.57
C SER A 396 18.08 6.19 -20.11
N TRP A 397 18.19 7.49 -19.86
CA TRP A 397 18.03 8.10 -18.56
C TRP A 397 16.61 8.63 -18.42
N HIS A 398 15.89 8.20 -17.41
CA HIS A 398 14.63 8.79 -16.98
C HIS A 398 14.95 9.94 -16.03
N VAL A 399 14.71 11.16 -16.49
CA VAL A 399 15.01 12.40 -15.76
C VAL A 399 13.72 12.93 -15.15
N HIS A 400 13.77 13.33 -13.89
CA HIS A 400 12.64 13.92 -13.17
C HIS A 400 13.05 15.23 -12.51
N VAL A 401 12.18 16.22 -12.62
CA VAL A 401 12.30 17.53 -11.95
C VAL A 401 11.24 17.57 -10.87
N VAL A 402 11.66 17.67 -9.62
CA VAL A 402 10.79 17.75 -8.44
C VAL A 402 10.95 19.12 -7.81
N ARG A 403 9.85 19.85 -7.61
CA ARG A 403 9.84 21.16 -6.96
C ARG A 403 8.94 21.13 -5.74
N TYR A 404 9.48 21.43 -4.56
CA TYR A 404 8.76 21.38 -3.28
C TYR A 404 7.99 20.07 -3.07
N GLY A 405 8.60 18.93 -3.43
CA GLY A 405 8.01 17.60 -3.30
C GLY A 405 6.96 17.24 -4.35
N ARG A 406 6.69 18.10 -5.35
CA ARG A 406 5.78 17.88 -6.47
C ARG A 406 6.57 17.55 -7.74
N LEU A 407 6.13 16.57 -8.51
CA LEU A 407 6.70 16.32 -9.85
C LEU A 407 6.34 17.47 -10.79
N ALA A 408 7.36 18.23 -11.19
CA ALA A 408 7.23 19.40 -12.06
C ALA A 408 7.51 19.05 -13.54
N GLY A 409 8.37 18.06 -13.81
CA GLY A 409 8.71 17.64 -15.15
C GLY A 409 9.30 16.25 -15.19
N ALA A 410 9.19 15.59 -16.33
CA ALA A 410 9.81 14.32 -16.61
C ALA A 410 10.27 14.25 -18.07
N GLY A 411 11.29 13.44 -18.35
CA GLY A 411 11.78 13.24 -19.69
C GLY A 411 12.69 12.03 -19.83
N ARG A 412 12.96 11.64 -21.08
CA ARG A 412 13.93 10.59 -21.42
C ARG A 412 15.10 11.19 -22.17
N VAL A 413 16.32 10.84 -21.76
CA VAL A 413 17.56 11.21 -22.45
C VAL A 413 18.31 9.94 -22.82
N ARG A 414 18.66 9.78 -24.10
CA ARG A 414 19.41 8.62 -24.57
C ARG A 414 20.79 8.55 -23.93
N VAL A 415 21.25 7.34 -23.64
CA VAL A 415 22.62 7.09 -23.19
C VAL A 415 23.56 7.29 -24.40
N GLY A 416 24.65 8.01 -24.16
CA GLY A 416 25.64 8.36 -25.19
C GLY A 416 25.66 9.88 -25.48
N GLY A 417 26.83 10.46 -25.42
CA GLY A 417 27.02 11.91 -25.53
C GLY A 417 26.78 12.68 -24.23
N ASN A 418 26.81 14.01 -24.33
CA ASN A 418 26.54 14.88 -23.18
C ASN A 418 25.02 14.97 -22.92
N PRO A 419 24.50 14.53 -21.76
CA PRO A 419 23.08 14.56 -21.46
C PRO A 419 22.59 15.96 -21.03
N MET A 420 23.49 16.87 -20.60
CA MET A 420 23.13 18.13 -19.95
C MET A 420 22.22 19.03 -20.79
N PRO A 421 22.44 19.25 -22.11
CA PRO A 421 21.53 20.09 -22.88
C PRO A 421 20.08 19.58 -22.93
N ALA A 422 19.90 18.24 -22.94
CA ALA A 422 18.58 17.65 -22.90
C ALA A 422 17.94 17.75 -21.51
N ILE A 423 18.75 17.62 -20.44
CA ILE A 423 18.29 17.81 -19.06
C ILE A 423 17.88 19.27 -18.86
N ASP A 424 18.68 20.26 -19.31
CA ASP A 424 18.36 21.67 -19.22
C ASP A 424 17.05 22.02 -19.94
N ALA A 425 16.79 21.39 -21.07
CA ALA A 425 15.52 21.54 -21.79
C ALA A 425 14.32 21.00 -20.97
N ILE A 426 14.49 19.84 -20.30
CA ILE A 426 13.46 19.27 -19.42
C ILE A 426 13.21 20.19 -18.22
N VAL A 427 14.27 20.71 -17.61
CA VAL A 427 14.18 21.66 -16.46
C VAL A 427 13.48 22.95 -16.86
N THR A 428 13.80 23.47 -18.04
CA THR A 428 13.19 24.70 -18.57
C THR A 428 11.71 24.51 -18.89
N ALA A 429 11.33 23.34 -19.43
CA ALA A 429 9.95 23.01 -19.73
C ALA A 429 9.12 22.59 -18.50
N ALA A 430 9.77 22.34 -17.36
CA ALA A 430 9.09 21.88 -16.15
C ALA A 430 8.14 22.94 -15.57
N GLN A 431 7.01 22.47 -15.04
CA GLN A 431 5.97 23.33 -14.45
C GLN A 431 6.54 24.19 -13.32
N THR A 432 6.15 25.47 -13.28
CA THR A 432 6.41 26.33 -12.12
C THR A 432 5.57 25.86 -10.94
N VAL A 433 6.21 25.63 -9.80
CA VAL A 433 5.56 25.24 -8.54
C VAL A 433 5.87 26.32 -7.52
N LEU A 434 4.82 26.90 -6.93
CA LEU A 434 4.98 27.87 -5.86
C LEU A 434 5.33 27.16 -4.54
N PRO A 435 6.13 27.79 -3.68
CA PRO A 435 6.39 27.27 -2.35
C PRO A 435 5.07 27.07 -1.59
N PRO A 436 4.92 25.96 -0.86
CA PRO A 436 3.71 25.73 -0.08
C PRO A 436 3.58 26.76 1.05
N PRO A 437 2.34 27.12 1.47
CA PRO A 437 2.12 28.11 2.52
C PRO A 437 2.66 27.66 3.88
N VAL A 438 2.85 26.37 4.06
CA VAL A 438 3.44 25.77 5.28
C VAL A 438 4.74 25.08 4.89
N SER A 439 5.85 25.59 5.38
CA SER A 439 7.18 25.01 5.12
C SER A 439 7.27 23.57 5.61
N GLY A 440 7.87 22.71 4.79
CA GLY A 440 8.05 21.29 5.10
C GLY A 440 6.83 20.40 4.78
N LEU A 441 5.76 20.96 4.22
CA LEU A 441 4.70 20.20 3.61
C LEU A 441 4.85 20.21 2.07
N PRO A 442 4.60 19.09 1.37
CA PRO A 442 4.74 19.06 -0.08
C PRO A 442 3.69 19.92 -0.79
N ALA A 443 4.07 20.50 -1.94
CA ALA A 443 3.18 21.26 -2.81
C ALA A 443 2.24 20.37 -3.66
N CYS A 444 1.97 19.15 -3.20
CA CYS A 444 1.11 18.16 -3.85
C CYS A 444 0.42 17.29 -2.79
N THR A 445 -0.37 16.32 -3.24
CA THR A 445 -0.98 15.35 -2.31
C THR A 445 0.09 14.48 -1.64
N VAL A 446 -0.23 13.96 -0.45
CA VAL A 446 0.67 13.07 0.29
C VAL A 446 1.03 11.83 -0.54
N GLU A 447 0.08 11.25 -1.26
CA GLU A 447 0.33 10.06 -2.09
C GLU A 447 1.28 10.35 -3.25
N GLU A 448 1.18 11.52 -3.88
CA GLU A 448 2.14 11.94 -4.91
C GLU A 448 3.55 12.11 -4.33
N ALA A 449 3.67 12.82 -3.20
CA ALA A 449 4.95 13.01 -2.54
C ALA A 449 5.59 11.69 -2.08
N GLU A 450 4.78 10.74 -1.60
CA GLU A 450 5.26 9.40 -1.22
C GLU A 450 5.71 8.57 -2.42
N LEU A 451 5.01 8.67 -3.54
CA LEU A 451 5.42 8.01 -4.78
C LEU A 451 6.78 8.53 -5.25
N ILE A 452 6.98 9.85 -5.22
CA ILE A 452 8.25 10.50 -5.56
C ILE A 452 9.35 10.08 -4.57
N ALA A 453 9.05 10.12 -3.26
CA ALA A 453 9.98 9.71 -2.22
C ALA A 453 10.41 8.25 -2.37
N SER A 454 9.48 7.36 -2.74
CA SER A 454 9.78 5.95 -2.98
C SER A 454 10.68 5.75 -4.19
N TRP A 455 10.46 6.53 -5.25
CA TRP A 455 11.32 6.49 -6.42
C TRP A 455 12.76 6.94 -6.09
N PHE A 456 12.96 7.95 -5.24
CA PHE A 456 14.31 8.34 -4.79
C PHE A 456 15.05 7.24 -4.01
N GLU A 457 14.33 6.26 -3.46
CA GLU A 457 14.89 5.11 -2.74
C GLU A 457 15.17 3.91 -3.66
N GLU A 458 14.78 3.99 -4.94
CA GLU A 458 15.07 2.94 -5.91
C GLU A 458 16.56 2.88 -6.25
N GLU A 459 17.06 1.67 -6.51
CA GLU A 459 18.44 1.47 -6.91
C GLU A 459 18.75 2.19 -8.23
N GLY A 460 19.92 2.82 -8.30
CA GLY A 460 20.40 3.48 -9.50
C GLY A 460 19.88 4.89 -9.75
N VAL A 461 19.04 5.44 -8.86
CA VAL A 461 18.68 6.87 -8.92
C VAL A 461 19.88 7.72 -8.52
N ARG A 462 20.18 8.72 -9.31
CA ARG A 462 21.30 9.64 -9.13
C ARG A 462 20.82 11.09 -9.15
N LEU A 463 21.35 11.88 -8.22
CA LEU A 463 21.14 13.32 -8.23
C LEU A 463 21.93 13.94 -9.37
N VAL A 464 21.30 14.87 -10.08
CA VAL A 464 21.91 15.65 -11.16
C VAL A 464 22.16 17.08 -10.69
N ASP A 465 21.15 17.71 -10.09
CA ASP A 465 21.19 19.07 -9.60
C ASP A 465 20.24 19.27 -8.43
N ILE A 466 20.58 20.16 -7.49
CA ILE A 466 19.77 20.49 -6.33
C ILE A 466 19.85 21.98 -6.07
N ASP A 467 18.69 22.63 -5.96
CA ASP A 467 18.54 23.95 -5.42
C ASP A 467 18.02 23.84 -3.99
N GLY A 468 18.78 24.37 -3.01
CA GLY A 468 18.51 24.28 -1.60
C GLY A 468 19.22 23.12 -0.87
N ASP A 469 18.89 22.97 0.41
CA ASP A 469 19.47 21.95 1.28
C ASP A 469 18.61 20.68 1.29
N TRP A 470 19.19 19.58 0.85
CA TRP A 470 18.53 18.28 0.86
C TRP A 470 19.32 17.24 1.64
N SER A 471 18.68 16.64 2.64
CA SER A 471 19.25 15.54 3.39
C SER A 471 18.43 14.26 3.17
N TRP A 472 19.09 13.22 2.63
CA TRP A 472 18.43 11.95 2.33
C TRP A 472 19.37 10.75 2.52
N PRO A 473 18.94 9.71 3.19
CA PRO A 473 17.95 9.68 4.28
C PRO A 473 18.46 10.53 5.43
N ALA A 474 17.57 11.27 6.08
CA ALA A 474 17.95 12.07 7.23
C ALA A 474 18.59 11.21 8.32
N HIS A 475 19.57 11.73 9.05
CA HIS A 475 20.23 11.08 10.20
C HIS A 475 19.26 10.50 11.22
N ILE A 476 18.09 11.10 11.36
CA ILE A 476 16.94 10.64 12.16
C ILE A 476 16.55 9.18 11.89
N TYR A 477 16.98 8.63 10.75
CA TYR A 477 16.59 7.32 10.26
C TYR A 477 17.43 6.15 10.78
N VAL A 478 18.74 6.31 10.82
CA VAL A 478 19.63 5.22 11.20
C VAL A 478 19.42 4.92 12.70
N ASP A 479 19.33 5.98 13.49
CA ASP A 479 19.10 5.87 14.92
C ASP A 479 17.68 5.38 15.25
N ALA A 480 16.66 5.85 14.53
CA ALA A 480 15.29 5.37 14.71
C ALA A 480 15.10 3.91 14.29
N GLN A 481 15.81 3.42 13.27
CA GLN A 481 15.80 2.00 12.92
C GLN A 481 16.51 1.13 13.95
N ALA A 482 17.66 1.55 14.43
CA ALA A 482 18.39 0.85 15.48
C ALA A 482 17.56 0.81 16.78
N LEU A 483 16.96 1.92 17.18
CA LEU A 483 16.09 2.02 18.34
C LEU A 483 14.79 1.23 18.16
N ALA A 484 14.19 1.22 16.98
CA ALA A 484 13.04 0.36 16.68
C ALA A 484 13.39 -1.13 16.69
N ALA A 485 14.61 -1.48 16.32
CA ALA A 485 15.14 -2.85 16.45
C ALA A 485 15.36 -3.21 17.92
N GLN A 486 15.95 -2.32 18.70
CA GLN A 486 16.13 -2.48 20.15
C GLN A 486 14.80 -2.62 20.90
N VAL A 487 13.83 -1.77 20.59
CA VAL A 487 12.47 -1.86 21.17
C VAL A 487 11.78 -3.18 20.79
N ARG A 488 12.04 -3.72 19.59
CA ARG A 488 11.51 -5.02 19.15
C ARG A 488 12.23 -6.20 19.83
N SER A 489 13.54 -6.11 20.06
CA SER A 489 14.29 -7.18 20.75
C SER A 489 13.83 -7.33 22.20
N LEU A 490 13.56 -6.23 22.89
CA LEU A 490 12.97 -6.26 24.23
C LEU A 490 11.62 -6.98 24.27
N ARG A 491 10.79 -6.86 23.21
CA ARG A 491 9.52 -7.59 23.10
C ARG A 491 9.70 -9.10 22.91
N THR A 492 10.73 -9.54 22.18
CA THR A 492 11.01 -10.97 21.96
C THR A 492 11.59 -11.63 23.19
N GLU A 493 12.42 -10.94 23.95
CA GLU A 493 12.98 -11.42 25.22
C GLU A 493 11.91 -11.57 26.31
N THR A 494 10.91 -10.67 26.33
CA THR A 494 9.82 -10.69 27.33
C THR A 494 8.76 -11.76 27.04
N HIS A 495 8.62 -12.29 25.82
CA HIS A 495 7.59 -13.26 25.47
C HIS A 495 8.06 -14.71 25.35
N GLY A 496 9.34 -15.00 25.52
CA GLY A 496 9.87 -16.39 25.48
C GLY A 496 9.54 -17.19 24.21
N VAL A 497 9.12 -16.52 23.13
CA VAL A 497 8.75 -17.16 21.87
C VAL A 497 9.98 -17.20 20.96
N PRO A 498 10.42 -18.38 20.52
CA PRO A 498 11.57 -18.48 19.61
C PRO A 498 11.28 -17.72 18.30
N ALA A 499 12.30 -17.02 17.81
CA ALA A 499 12.28 -16.19 16.61
C ALA A 499 12.11 -17.01 15.32
N THR A 500 10.94 -17.61 15.10
CA THR A 500 10.60 -18.35 13.87
C THR A 500 9.41 -17.81 13.10
N CYS A 501 8.84 -16.65 13.48
CA CYS A 501 7.89 -15.95 12.62
C CYS A 501 8.62 -14.96 11.71
N ARG A 502 8.82 -15.35 10.45
CA ARG A 502 9.26 -14.44 9.38
C ARG A 502 8.23 -13.31 9.21
N PRO A 503 8.66 -12.06 9.05
CA PRO A 503 7.74 -10.97 8.74
C PRO A 503 7.14 -11.21 7.34
N ILE A 504 5.82 -11.19 7.26
CA ILE A 504 5.11 -11.02 5.99
C ILE A 504 5.39 -9.59 5.56
N VAL A 505 6.20 -9.46 4.50
CA VAL A 505 6.45 -8.20 3.81
C VAL A 505 5.16 -7.84 3.07
N ALA A 506 4.57 -6.72 3.43
CA ALA A 506 3.53 -6.04 2.66
C ALA A 506 4.07 -4.70 2.16
#